data_3fb93ea7adbd9aa39b4fb125ecbe222c
#
_entry.id   3fb93ea7adbd9aa39b4fb125ecbe222c
#
_cell.length_a   1.000
_cell.length_b   1.000
_cell.length_c   1.000
_cell.angle_alpha   90.00
_cell.angle_beta   90.00
_cell.angle_gamma   90.00
#
_symmetry.space_group_name_H-M   'P 1'
#
loop_
_entity.id
_entity.type
_entity.pdbx_description
1 polymer ?
#
loop_
_entity_poly.entity_id
_entity_poly.type
_entity_poly.pdbx_seq_one_letter_code
_entity_poly.pdbx_strand_id
1 'polypeptide(L)'
;MGHTPADDGREVFGAVLTEPLDGGDFVMRRGREDDLPKIIDLIDDVMRVRLMLPDFDLDLARLMTLHGGTLLIADAETDDPLGGIRMFLHGDAVEFGYWLGPNARGRGLATRALALVSAEIVARLEPSRLELRTTIGNEASERVAQRAGYTRVGPEPPIEYPGGRIAETTLWILEPGAAAG
;
A
#
# COMPACT_ATOMS: atom_id res chain seq x y z
N MET A 1 2.10 7.61 25.90
CA MET A 1 2.88 6.37 25.94
C MET A 1 3.46 6.18 24.55
N GLY A 2 4.80 6.23 24.44
CA GLY A 2 5.49 6.19 23.15
C GLY A 2 5.19 4.90 22.43
N HIS A 3 4.74 5.03 21.20
CA HIS A 3 4.65 3.93 20.25
C HIS A 3 6.10 3.53 19.93
N THR A 4 6.63 2.52 20.62
CA THR A 4 7.82 1.82 20.14
C THR A 4 7.50 1.39 18.71
N PRO A 5 8.37 1.60 17.71
CA PRO A 5 8.15 1.01 16.41
C PRO A 5 8.16 -0.50 16.64
N ALA A 6 6.97 -1.08 16.78
CA ALA A 6 6.79 -2.51 16.68
C ALA A 6 7.40 -2.90 15.33
N ASP A 7 8.01 -4.06 15.29
CA ASP A 7 8.46 -4.69 14.06
C ASP A 7 7.33 -4.57 13.04
N ASP A 8 7.49 -3.62 12.10
CA ASP A 8 6.46 -3.31 11.10
C ASP A 8 6.38 -4.39 10.00
N GLY A 9 6.98 -5.55 10.25
CA GLY A 9 7.02 -6.67 9.33
C GLY A 9 8.06 -6.53 8.21
N ARG A 10 8.95 -5.53 8.26
CA ARG A 10 9.95 -5.26 7.22
C ARG A 10 10.77 -6.48 6.84
N GLU A 11 11.29 -7.19 7.83
CA GLU A 11 12.11 -8.37 7.62
C GLU A 11 11.27 -9.54 7.09
N VAL A 12 10.06 -9.71 7.62
CA VAL A 12 9.11 -10.75 7.21
C VAL A 12 8.75 -10.58 5.74
N PHE A 13 8.28 -9.40 5.33
CA PHE A 13 7.93 -9.13 3.93
C PHE A 13 9.15 -9.18 3.02
N GLY A 14 10.32 -8.74 3.53
CA GLY A 14 11.59 -8.84 2.83
C GLY A 14 11.98 -10.27 2.49
N ALA A 15 11.70 -11.20 3.39
CA ALA A 15 12.03 -12.62 3.23
C ALA A 15 11.04 -13.38 2.31
N VAL A 16 9.75 -13.00 2.32
CA VAL A 16 8.73 -13.75 1.58
C VAL A 16 8.44 -13.21 0.18
N LEU A 17 8.64 -11.92 -0.07
CA LEU A 17 8.40 -11.28 -1.37
C LEU A 17 9.72 -10.97 -2.07
N THR A 18 10.48 -12.01 -2.41
CA THR A 18 11.81 -11.89 -3.03
C THR A 18 11.77 -11.73 -4.54
N GLU A 19 10.75 -12.31 -5.18
CA GLU A 19 10.59 -12.26 -6.63
C GLU A 19 9.52 -11.25 -7.03
N PRO A 20 9.65 -10.61 -8.22
CA PRO A 20 8.62 -9.75 -8.75
C PRO A 20 7.29 -10.51 -8.99
N LEU A 21 6.17 -9.83 -8.77
CA LEU A 21 4.84 -10.36 -9.06
C LEU A 21 4.37 -9.83 -10.41
N ASP A 22 3.98 -10.73 -11.31
CA ASP A 22 3.51 -10.39 -12.66
C ASP A 22 2.02 -10.01 -12.62
N GLY A 23 1.70 -8.77 -13.01
CA GLY A 23 0.35 -8.24 -13.15
C GLY A 23 -0.08 -8.06 -14.60
N GLY A 24 0.70 -8.56 -15.57
CA GLY A 24 0.46 -8.43 -17.02
C GLY A 24 1.07 -7.15 -17.59
N ASP A 25 0.35 -6.03 -17.58
CA ASP A 25 0.84 -4.72 -18.03
C ASP A 25 1.62 -3.94 -16.95
N PHE A 26 1.78 -4.53 -15.76
CA PHE A 26 2.61 -4.01 -14.68
C PHE A 26 3.32 -5.16 -13.95
N VAL A 27 4.37 -4.82 -13.27
CA VAL A 27 5.09 -5.72 -12.36
C VAL A 27 5.17 -5.09 -10.98
N MET A 28 5.02 -5.91 -9.92
CA MET A 28 5.28 -5.45 -8.57
C MET A 28 6.65 -5.95 -8.13
N ARG A 29 7.54 -5.03 -7.82
CA ARG A 29 8.93 -5.34 -7.48
C ARG A 29 9.45 -4.49 -6.33
N ARG A 30 10.57 -4.86 -5.78
CA ARG A 30 11.32 -4.03 -4.84
C ARG A 30 11.74 -2.72 -5.48
N GLY A 31 11.72 -1.65 -4.68
CA GLY A 31 12.29 -0.38 -5.08
C GLY A 31 13.81 -0.42 -5.12
N ARG A 32 14.38 0.43 -5.97
CA ARG A 32 15.82 0.62 -6.15
C ARG A 32 16.17 2.09 -5.94
N GLU A 33 17.43 2.38 -5.63
CA GLU A 33 17.89 3.78 -5.49
C GLU A 33 17.62 4.60 -6.76
N ASP A 34 17.72 3.99 -7.94
CA ASP A 34 17.47 4.65 -9.24
C ASP A 34 15.99 5.00 -9.47
N ASP A 35 15.07 4.44 -8.67
CA ASP A 35 13.65 4.80 -8.72
C ASP A 35 13.35 6.14 -8.01
N LEU A 36 14.20 6.56 -7.05
CA LEU A 36 13.91 7.69 -6.17
C LEU A 36 13.60 9.01 -6.90
N PRO A 37 14.36 9.43 -7.92
CA PRO A 37 14.03 10.65 -8.66
C PRO A 37 12.63 10.58 -9.29
N LYS A 38 12.29 9.44 -9.90
CA LYS A 38 10.99 9.21 -10.54
C LYS A 38 9.86 9.18 -9.53
N ILE A 39 10.07 8.61 -8.33
CA ILE A 39 9.09 8.60 -7.24
C ILE A 39 8.81 10.02 -6.76
N ILE A 40 9.83 10.86 -6.60
CA ILE A 40 9.68 12.26 -6.20
C ILE A 40 8.80 13.01 -7.22
N ASP A 41 9.03 12.79 -8.51
CA ASP A 41 8.25 13.42 -9.59
C ASP A 41 6.79 12.93 -9.66
N LEU A 42 6.51 11.72 -9.17
CA LEU A 42 5.15 11.16 -9.13
C LEU A 42 4.29 11.71 -7.98
N ILE A 43 4.89 12.33 -6.95
CA ILE A 43 4.15 12.83 -5.79
C ILE A 43 3.55 14.21 -6.09
N ASP A 44 2.31 14.23 -6.55
CA ASP A 44 1.54 15.46 -6.78
C ASP A 44 0.88 16.01 -5.49
N ASP A 45 0.29 17.20 -5.56
CA ASP A 45 -0.38 17.86 -4.43
C ASP A 45 -1.55 17.03 -3.89
N VAL A 46 -2.24 16.28 -4.75
CA VAL A 46 -3.33 15.38 -4.33
C VAL A 46 -2.78 14.28 -3.43
N MET A 47 -1.63 13.71 -3.79
CA MET A 47 -0.98 12.69 -2.95
C MET A 47 -0.43 13.29 -1.66
N ARG A 48 0.20 14.46 -1.71
CA ARG A 48 0.67 15.15 -0.50
C ARG A 48 -0.43 15.31 0.53
N VAL A 49 -1.62 15.74 0.08
CA VAL A 49 -2.79 15.89 0.94
C VAL A 49 -3.30 14.53 1.43
N ARG A 50 -3.46 13.54 0.55
CA ARG A 50 -4.05 12.23 0.88
C ARG A 50 -3.15 11.37 1.75
N LEU A 51 -1.86 11.39 1.50
CA LEU A 51 -0.87 10.65 2.30
C LEU A 51 -0.44 11.43 3.54
N MET A 52 -1.00 12.62 3.74
CA MET A 52 -0.66 13.52 4.85
C MET A 52 0.85 13.85 4.95
N LEU A 53 1.48 14.02 3.79
CA LEU A 53 2.90 14.31 3.65
C LEU A 53 3.10 15.80 3.32
N PRO A 54 3.25 16.70 4.31
CA PRO A 54 3.43 18.13 4.05
C PRO A 54 4.73 18.44 3.31
N ASP A 55 5.80 17.75 3.70
CA ASP A 55 7.14 17.90 3.13
C ASP A 55 7.60 16.53 2.62
N PHE A 56 7.45 16.32 1.31
CA PHE A 56 7.94 15.10 0.68
C PHE A 56 9.36 15.36 0.19
N ASP A 57 10.31 14.74 0.86
CA ASP A 57 11.73 14.84 0.59
C ASP A 57 12.35 13.48 0.19
N LEU A 58 13.66 13.48 -0.02
CA LEU A 58 14.40 12.29 -0.41
C LEU A 58 14.36 11.19 0.68
N ASP A 59 14.37 11.55 1.96
CA ASP A 59 14.37 10.57 3.05
C ASP A 59 13.01 9.86 3.13
N LEU A 60 11.94 10.61 2.94
CA LEU A 60 10.59 10.04 2.87
C LEU A 60 10.41 9.20 1.59
N ALA A 61 10.94 9.65 0.45
CA ALA A 61 10.97 8.88 -0.77
C ALA A 61 11.70 7.54 -0.57
N ARG A 62 12.86 7.55 0.09
CA ARG A 62 13.59 6.32 0.46
C ARG A 62 12.77 5.40 1.35
N LEU A 63 12.15 5.94 2.39
CA LEU A 63 11.29 5.17 3.27
C LEU A 63 10.15 4.50 2.52
N MET A 64 9.49 5.22 1.61
CA MET A 64 8.37 4.70 0.82
C MET A 64 8.79 3.72 -0.28
N THR A 65 10.04 3.75 -0.72
CA THR A 65 10.53 2.99 -1.87
C THR A 65 11.36 1.78 -1.46
N LEU A 66 12.29 1.96 -0.51
CA LEU A 66 13.31 0.97 -0.17
C LEU A 66 12.97 0.15 1.09
N HIS A 67 11.85 0.46 1.73
CA HIS A 67 11.41 -0.28 2.91
C HIS A 67 11.07 -1.73 2.57
N GLY A 68 11.47 -2.68 3.41
CA GLY A 68 11.25 -4.12 3.19
C GLY A 68 9.78 -4.53 3.03
N GLY A 69 8.85 -3.76 3.61
CA GLY A 69 7.41 -3.94 3.44
C GLY A 69 6.81 -3.19 2.24
N THR A 70 7.63 -2.70 1.28
CA THR A 70 7.13 -1.96 0.11
C THR A 70 7.43 -2.70 -1.18
N LEU A 71 6.43 -2.78 -2.07
CA LEU A 71 6.58 -3.12 -3.48
C LEU A 71 6.18 -1.92 -4.33
N LEU A 72 6.99 -1.57 -5.31
CA LEU A 72 6.61 -0.65 -6.37
C LEU A 72 5.73 -1.36 -7.39
N ILE A 73 4.75 -0.63 -7.90
CA ILE A 73 4.00 -0.98 -9.10
C ILE A 73 4.73 -0.30 -10.25
N ALA A 74 5.37 -1.06 -11.11
CA ALA A 74 6.13 -0.56 -12.25
C ALA A 74 5.49 -1.00 -13.56
N ASP A 75 5.64 -0.20 -14.59
CA ASP A 75 5.19 -0.54 -15.94
C ASP A 75 5.98 -1.75 -16.47
N ALA A 76 5.31 -2.72 -17.07
CA ALA A 76 5.94 -3.97 -17.49
C ALA A 76 6.90 -3.80 -18.68
N GLU A 77 6.72 -2.75 -19.51
CA GLU A 77 7.54 -2.51 -20.68
C GLU A 77 8.75 -1.62 -20.37
N THR A 78 8.52 -0.55 -19.58
CA THR A 78 9.56 0.47 -19.32
C THR A 78 10.26 0.31 -17.99
N ASP A 79 9.70 -0.51 -17.08
CA ASP A 79 10.11 -0.65 -15.68
C ASP A 79 10.02 0.66 -14.85
N ASP A 80 9.30 1.66 -15.39
CA ASP A 80 9.09 2.93 -14.69
C ASP A 80 8.09 2.78 -13.54
N PRO A 81 8.34 3.38 -12.37
CA PRO A 81 7.41 3.32 -11.26
C PRO A 81 6.11 4.07 -11.60
N LEU A 82 4.99 3.44 -11.30
CA LEU A 82 3.63 3.98 -11.45
C LEU A 82 2.98 4.28 -10.11
N GLY A 83 3.48 3.65 -9.04
CA GLY A 83 2.94 3.74 -7.68
C GLY A 83 3.60 2.71 -6.76
N GLY A 84 2.96 2.45 -5.61
CA GLY A 84 3.45 1.45 -4.68
C GLY A 84 2.40 0.95 -3.72
N ILE A 85 2.66 -0.22 -3.14
CA ILE A 85 1.92 -0.80 -2.02
C ILE A 85 2.89 -0.99 -0.87
N ARG A 86 2.49 -0.54 0.31
CA ARG A 86 3.19 -0.74 1.56
C ARG A 86 2.39 -1.68 2.45
N MET A 87 3.10 -2.57 3.14
CA MET A 87 2.56 -3.56 4.04
C MET A 87 3.05 -3.30 5.46
N PHE A 88 2.16 -3.50 6.42
CA PHE A 88 2.43 -3.38 7.85
C PHE A 88 1.93 -4.63 8.56
N LEU A 89 2.72 -5.16 9.49
CA LEU A 89 2.33 -6.31 10.30
C LEU A 89 1.74 -5.85 11.64
N HIS A 90 0.52 -6.26 11.93
CA HIS A 90 -0.17 -5.99 13.18
C HIS A 90 -0.54 -7.30 13.87
N GLY A 91 0.39 -7.86 14.67
CA GLY A 91 0.24 -9.21 15.20
C GLY A 91 0.28 -10.23 14.07
N ASP A 92 -0.85 -10.91 13.83
CA ASP A 92 -1.06 -11.88 12.76
C ASP A 92 -1.89 -11.32 11.57
N ALA A 93 -2.26 -10.04 11.62
CA ALA A 93 -2.94 -9.35 10.52
C ALA A 93 -1.95 -8.53 9.67
N VAL A 94 -2.22 -8.40 8.37
CA VAL A 94 -1.45 -7.56 7.45
C VAL A 94 -2.30 -6.41 6.95
N GLU A 95 -1.85 -5.17 7.19
CA GLU A 95 -2.47 -3.97 6.66
C GLU A 95 -1.76 -3.51 5.39
N PHE A 96 -2.54 -3.05 4.41
CA PHE A 96 -2.04 -2.46 3.18
C PHE A 96 -2.32 -0.96 3.13
N GLY A 97 -1.31 -0.20 2.69
CA GLY A 97 -1.46 1.15 2.17
C GLY A 97 -0.97 1.18 0.73
N TYR A 98 -1.57 2.02 -0.13
CA TYR A 98 -1.12 2.16 -1.52
C TYR A 98 -1.23 3.60 -2.02
N TRP A 99 -0.50 3.87 -3.06
CA TRP A 99 -0.53 5.14 -3.77
C TRP A 99 -0.25 4.93 -5.26
N LEU A 100 -0.76 5.83 -6.11
CA LEU A 100 -0.51 5.86 -7.55
C LEU A 100 -0.16 7.27 -7.99
N GLY A 101 0.81 7.39 -8.86
CA GLY A 101 1.13 8.60 -9.60
C GLY A 101 -0.04 9.05 -10.49
N PRO A 102 -0.09 10.34 -10.89
CA PRO A 102 -1.23 10.91 -11.62
C PRO A 102 -1.61 10.12 -12.88
N ASN A 103 -0.63 9.74 -13.68
CA ASN A 103 -0.82 9.05 -14.96
C ASN A 103 -1.25 7.57 -14.83
N ALA A 104 -1.16 7.00 -13.63
CA ALA A 104 -1.53 5.61 -13.34
C ALA A 104 -2.94 5.48 -12.77
N ARG A 105 -3.58 6.60 -12.38
CA ARG A 105 -4.93 6.62 -11.80
C ARG A 105 -6.01 6.31 -12.84
N GLY A 106 -7.17 5.83 -12.37
CA GLY A 106 -8.34 5.57 -13.21
C GLY A 106 -8.25 4.32 -14.10
N ARG A 107 -7.13 3.59 -14.10
CA ARG A 107 -6.87 2.41 -14.95
C ARG A 107 -7.15 1.07 -14.24
N GLY A 108 -7.70 1.09 -13.03
CA GLY A 108 -7.92 -0.10 -12.21
C GLY A 108 -6.65 -0.73 -11.63
N LEU A 109 -5.51 -0.07 -11.79
CA LEU A 109 -4.19 -0.59 -11.43
C LEU A 109 -4.08 -0.90 -9.93
N ALA A 110 -4.52 0.04 -9.06
CA ALA A 110 -4.49 -0.20 -7.61
C ALA A 110 -5.32 -1.42 -7.20
N THR A 111 -6.49 -1.63 -7.80
CA THR A 111 -7.33 -2.80 -7.51
C THR A 111 -6.64 -4.10 -7.87
N ARG A 112 -6.05 -4.18 -9.07
CA ARG A 112 -5.34 -5.39 -9.55
C ARG A 112 -4.08 -5.66 -8.73
N ALA A 113 -3.30 -4.61 -8.44
CA ALA A 113 -2.09 -4.73 -7.63
C ALA A 113 -2.41 -5.17 -6.19
N LEU A 114 -3.46 -4.58 -5.57
CA LEU A 114 -3.89 -4.97 -4.23
C LEU A 114 -4.37 -6.42 -4.20
N ALA A 115 -5.18 -6.85 -5.18
CA ALA A 115 -5.63 -8.24 -5.27
C ALA A 115 -4.46 -9.22 -5.44
N LEU A 116 -3.49 -8.88 -6.31
CA LEU A 116 -2.31 -9.70 -6.57
C LEU A 116 -1.45 -9.88 -5.30
N VAL A 117 -1.09 -8.78 -4.63
CA VAL A 117 -0.28 -8.87 -3.40
C VAL A 117 -1.04 -9.51 -2.25
N SER A 118 -2.36 -9.30 -2.14
CA SER A 118 -3.20 -9.95 -1.13
C SER A 118 -3.17 -11.47 -1.27
N ALA A 119 -3.32 -11.97 -2.50
CA ALA A 119 -3.25 -13.41 -2.77
C ALA A 119 -1.88 -14.00 -2.41
N GLU A 120 -0.80 -13.30 -2.75
CA GLU A 120 0.57 -13.73 -2.46
C GLU A 120 0.86 -13.73 -0.95
N ILE A 121 0.40 -12.71 -0.23
CA ILE A 121 0.56 -12.63 1.24
C ILE A 121 -0.25 -13.74 1.93
N VAL A 122 -1.48 -14.00 1.49
CA VAL A 122 -2.27 -15.11 2.03
C VAL A 122 -1.56 -16.45 1.81
N ALA A 123 -1.03 -16.69 0.60
CA ALA A 123 -0.37 -17.93 0.26
C ALA A 123 0.95 -18.19 1.03
N ARG A 124 1.66 -17.11 1.41
CA ARG A 124 3.00 -17.23 2.03
C ARG A 124 3.02 -17.04 3.54
N LEU A 125 2.14 -16.21 4.08
CA LEU A 125 2.15 -15.83 5.50
C LEU A 125 0.95 -16.37 6.27
N GLU A 126 -0.11 -16.81 5.59
CA GLU A 126 -1.35 -17.31 6.20
C GLU A 126 -1.87 -16.36 7.32
N PRO A 127 -1.99 -15.04 7.06
CA PRO A 127 -2.41 -14.08 8.08
C PRO A 127 -3.83 -14.37 8.54
N SER A 128 -4.19 -13.95 9.75
CA SER A 128 -5.57 -14.10 10.27
C SER A 128 -6.56 -13.29 9.42
N ARG A 129 -6.14 -12.13 8.93
CA ARG A 129 -6.88 -11.27 8.00
C ARG A 129 -5.98 -10.26 7.31
N LEU A 130 -6.47 -9.71 6.20
CA LEU A 130 -5.87 -8.55 5.55
C LEU A 130 -6.73 -7.32 5.85
N GLU A 131 -6.06 -6.19 6.09
CA GLU A 131 -6.70 -4.92 6.43
C GLU A 131 -6.35 -3.83 5.42
N LEU A 132 -7.27 -2.91 5.21
CA LEU A 132 -7.07 -1.69 4.47
C LEU A 132 -7.83 -0.56 5.15
N ARG A 133 -7.20 0.60 5.32
CA ARG A 133 -7.84 1.79 5.85
C ARG A 133 -8.01 2.83 4.75
N THR A 134 -9.23 3.34 4.61
CA THR A 134 -9.52 4.42 3.67
C THR A 134 -9.96 5.66 4.44
N THR A 135 -9.43 6.83 4.11
CA THR A 135 -9.93 8.09 4.67
C THR A 135 -11.40 8.28 4.28
N ILE A 136 -12.24 8.67 5.22
CA ILE A 136 -13.66 8.93 4.98
C ILE A 136 -13.81 9.99 3.89
N GLY A 137 -14.67 9.71 2.90
CA GLY A 137 -14.87 10.56 1.72
C GLY A 137 -13.84 10.35 0.60
N ASN A 138 -12.87 9.45 0.75
CA ASN A 138 -12.01 9.02 -0.35
C ASN A 138 -12.67 7.89 -1.15
N GLU A 139 -13.75 8.23 -1.89
CA GLU A 139 -14.52 7.26 -2.68
C GLU A 139 -13.66 6.44 -3.66
N ALA A 140 -12.57 7.01 -4.17
CA ALA A 140 -11.68 6.28 -5.07
C ALA A 140 -11.02 5.09 -4.34
N SER A 141 -10.56 5.32 -3.11
CA SER A 141 -9.94 4.28 -2.28
C SER A 141 -10.97 3.25 -1.80
N GLU A 142 -12.19 3.70 -1.45
CA GLU A 142 -13.29 2.81 -1.07
C GLU A 142 -13.68 1.87 -2.23
N ARG A 143 -13.75 2.39 -3.46
CA ARG A 143 -13.99 1.56 -4.67
C ARG A 143 -12.87 0.56 -4.94
N VAL A 144 -11.62 0.91 -4.66
CA VAL A 144 -10.50 -0.03 -4.78
C VAL A 144 -10.65 -1.17 -3.76
N ALA A 145 -10.90 -0.84 -2.48
CA ALA A 145 -11.12 -1.83 -1.43
C ALA A 145 -12.23 -2.82 -1.81
N GLN A 146 -13.40 -2.29 -2.18
CA GLN A 146 -14.56 -3.09 -2.55
C GLN A 146 -14.28 -4.00 -3.76
N ARG A 147 -13.65 -3.46 -4.81
CA ARG A 147 -13.34 -4.24 -6.03
C ARG A 147 -12.22 -5.25 -5.84
N ALA A 148 -11.35 -5.04 -4.88
CA ALA A 148 -10.31 -6.00 -4.50
C ALA A 148 -10.83 -7.09 -3.55
N GLY A 149 -12.15 -7.10 -3.24
CA GLY A 149 -12.79 -8.14 -2.46
C GLY A 149 -12.85 -7.86 -0.95
N TYR A 150 -12.44 -6.66 -0.51
CA TYR A 150 -12.50 -6.30 0.90
C TYR A 150 -13.92 -5.93 1.32
N THR A 151 -14.32 -6.37 2.50
CA THR A 151 -15.61 -6.05 3.13
C THR A 151 -15.45 -4.86 4.07
N ARG A 152 -16.37 -3.90 3.99
CA ARG A 152 -16.40 -2.73 4.86
C ARG A 152 -16.82 -3.12 6.26
N VAL A 153 -15.99 -2.81 7.25
CA VAL A 153 -16.32 -3.02 8.69
C VAL A 153 -17.00 -1.77 9.24
N GLY A 154 -16.37 -0.61 9.09
CA GLY A 154 -16.94 0.64 9.60
C GLY A 154 -15.87 1.67 9.97
N PRO A 155 -16.29 2.80 10.56
CA PRO A 155 -15.36 3.83 11.01
C PRO A 155 -14.53 3.32 12.18
N GLU A 156 -13.27 3.76 12.23
CA GLU A 156 -12.36 3.54 13.34
C GLU A 156 -12.07 4.84 14.10
N PRO A 157 -11.47 4.73 15.30
CA PRO A 157 -10.97 5.91 15.99
C PRO A 157 -10.03 6.72 15.10
N PRO A 158 -10.12 8.05 15.17
CA PRO A 158 -9.27 8.91 14.35
C PRO A 158 -7.79 8.61 14.55
N ILE A 159 -7.04 8.58 13.45
CA ILE A 159 -5.59 8.35 13.46
C ILE A 159 -4.90 9.71 13.43
N GLU A 160 -4.01 9.94 14.39
CA GLU A 160 -3.12 11.11 14.38
C GLU A 160 -1.83 10.78 13.64
N TYR A 161 -1.57 11.51 12.56
CA TYR A 161 -0.34 11.42 11.76
C TYR A 161 0.72 12.40 12.26
N PRO A 162 2.01 12.19 11.94
CA PRO A 162 3.06 13.15 12.21
C PRO A 162 2.69 14.55 11.74
N GLY A 163 2.92 15.57 12.59
CA GLY A 163 2.50 16.95 12.32
C GLY A 163 1.11 17.29 12.83
N GLY A 164 0.47 16.42 13.66
CA GLY A 164 -0.81 16.70 14.34
C GLY A 164 -2.04 16.64 13.42
N ARG A 165 -1.92 16.06 12.24
CA ARG A 165 -3.06 15.85 11.33
C ARG A 165 -3.84 14.65 11.77
N ILE A 166 -5.17 14.80 11.83
CA ILE A 166 -6.10 13.74 12.22
C ILE A 166 -6.85 13.28 10.98
N ALA A 167 -6.89 11.98 10.74
CA ALA A 167 -7.73 11.37 9.72
C ALA A 167 -8.78 10.45 10.35
N GLU A 168 -10.02 10.64 9.91
CA GLU A 168 -11.09 9.69 10.14
C GLU A 168 -11.04 8.64 9.04
N THR A 169 -11.00 7.38 9.45
CA THR A 169 -10.83 6.25 8.53
C THR A 169 -11.94 5.22 8.66
N THR A 170 -12.15 4.49 7.58
CA THR A 170 -12.99 3.29 7.52
C THR A 170 -12.08 2.08 7.38
N LEU A 171 -12.27 1.08 8.24
CA LEU A 171 -11.63 -0.22 8.14
C LEU A 171 -12.34 -1.10 7.12
N TRP A 172 -11.55 -1.77 6.30
CA TRP A 172 -11.94 -2.82 5.37
C TRP A 172 -11.13 -4.06 5.66
N ILE A 173 -11.73 -5.25 5.59
CA ILE A 173 -11.05 -6.52 5.83
C ILE A 173 -11.28 -7.49 4.67
N LEU A 174 -10.27 -8.34 4.43
CA LEU A 174 -10.38 -9.53 3.59
C LEU A 174 -9.93 -10.72 4.43
N GLU A 175 -10.82 -11.70 4.61
CA GLU A 175 -10.50 -12.93 5.32
C GLU A 175 -9.86 -13.94 4.35
N PRO A 176 -8.74 -14.60 4.75
CA PRO A 176 -8.16 -15.68 3.98
C PRO A 176 -9.21 -16.80 3.78
N GLY A 177 -9.45 -17.18 2.52
CA GLY A 177 -10.47 -18.18 2.17
C GLY A 177 -11.78 -17.60 1.64
N ALA A 178 -12.06 -16.31 1.79
CA ALA A 178 -13.22 -15.68 1.17
C ALA A 178 -13.06 -15.41 -0.36
N ALA A 179 -11.85 -15.57 -0.90
CA ALA A 179 -11.50 -15.25 -2.29
C ALA A 179 -11.68 -16.41 -3.30
N ALA A 180 -12.43 -17.46 -2.93
CA ALA A 180 -12.71 -18.60 -3.83
C ALA A 180 -14.22 -18.78 -4.00
N GLY A 181 -14.85 -17.79 -4.66
CA GLY A 181 -16.26 -17.88 -5.05
C GLY A 181 -16.49 -17.17 -6.38
#